data_d4d6779e633ca172d658bd7d34230d38
#
_entry.id   d4d6779e633ca172d658bd7d34230d38
#
_cell.length_a   1.000
_cell.length_b   1.000
_cell.length_c   1.000
_cell.angle_alpha   90.00
_cell.angle_beta   90.00
_cell.angle_gamma   90.00
#
_symmetry.space_group_name_H-M   'P 1'
#
loop_
_entity.id
_entity.type
_entity.pdbx_description
1 polymer ?
#
loop_
_entity_poly.entity_id
_entity_poly.type
_entity_poly.pdbx_seq_one_letter_code
_entity_poly.pdbx_strand_id
1 'polypeptide(L)'
;MFVAGNGNGRVEVFDLNNDGTLAQPTATYILGKPSEHARRTHADAWSESQTEFPGALAVEHSNQRLFLVDNTTGQSLPGRGSQIMVFDIHPDRIATGADVLFILGQPDANTKTSGLAANHVGRRLGVAVDEANQRLFVSDGSNNRVLVFNIAPDRIATGMAASTVLGQEDFTSREPGLSIRRMSRPGSLAFSPKDERLFVSDNGNNRVLVFDAAPDRLRTFSAATDVMGQPDFETASPRTDMRGFA
;
A
#
# COMPACT_ATOMS: atom_id res chain seq x y z
N MET A 1 13.43 -1.73 12.67
CA MET A 1 11.95 -1.87 12.72
C MET A 1 11.31 -0.54 12.33
N PHE A 2 10.24 -0.57 11.53
CA PHE A 2 9.50 0.63 11.10
C PHE A 2 8.10 0.63 11.71
N VAL A 3 7.69 1.76 12.28
CA VAL A 3 6.37 1.92 12.93
C VAL A 3 5.68 3.16 12.37
N ALA A 4 4.54 2.96 11.72
CA ALA A 4 3.73 4.07 11.22
C ALA A 4 2.90 4.68 12.34
N GLY A 5 3.18 5.92 12.70
CA GLY A 5 2.46 6.70 13.70
C GLY A 5 1.36 7.55 13.08
N ASN A 6 0.20 6.95 12.81
CA ASN A 6 -0.92 7.62 12.13
C ASN A 6 -1.31 8.95 12.81
N GLY A 7 -1.44 8.96 14.14
CA GLY A 7 -1.78 10.19 14.89
C GLY A 7 -0.69 11.25 14.90
N ASN A 8 0.56 10.86 14.70
CA ASN A 8 1.73 11.75 14.72
C ASN A 8 2.19 12.18 13.33
N GLY A 9 1.65 11.58 12.26
CA GLY A 9 1.99 11.86 10.87
C GLY A 9 3.46 11.59 10.56
N ARG A 10 4.00 10.45 11.03
CA ARG A 10 5.41 10.09 10.83
C ARG A 10 5.63 8.57 10.87
N VAL A 11 6.76 8.13 10.37
CA VAL A 11 7.28 6.78 10.58
C VAL A 11 8.46 6.85 11.53
N GLU A 12 8.42 6.07 12.57
CA GLU A 12 9.50 5.92 13.55
C GLU A 12 10.32 4.69 13.17
N VAL A 13 11.64 4.85 13.14
CA VAL A 13 12.61 3.81 12.80
C VAL A 13 13.40 3.46 14.04
N PHE A 14 13.37 2.18 14.42
CA PHE A 14 14.04 1.67 15.60
C PHE A 14 15.12 0.66 15.20
N ASP A 15 16.28 0.75 15.83
CA ASP A 15 17.29 -0.29 15.75
C ASP A 15 16.91 -1.48 16.62
N LEU A 16 17.24 -2.66 16.15
CA LEU A 16 17.04 -3.91 16.87
C LEU A 16 18.39 -4.54 17.21
N ASN A 17 18.46 -5.19 18.36
CA ASN A 17 19.51 -6.11 18.72
C ASN A 17 19.43 -7.39 17.86
N ASN A 18 20.47 -8.20 17.91
CA ASN A 18 20.52 -9.47 17.16
C ASN A 18 19.43 -10.48 17.58
N ASP A 19 18.87 -10.33 18.77
CA ASP A 19 17.75 -11.15 19.27
C ASP A 19 16.36 -10.61 18.90
N GLY A 20 16.31 -9.49 18.14
CA GLY A 20 15.08 -8.83 17.71
C GLY A 20 14.46 -7.89 18.75
N THR A 21 15.07 -7.72 19.91
CA THR A 21 14.63 -6.71 20.89
C THR A 21 15.05 -5.30 20.47
N LEU A 22 14.38 -4.27 21.00
CA LEU A 22 14.77 -2.89 20.74
C LEU A 22 16.16 -2.60 21.32
N ALA A 23 17.07 -2.05 20.51
CA ALA A 23 18.39 -1.60 20.97
C ALA A 23 18.27 -0.43 21.94
N GLN A 24 17.25 0.42 21.76
CA GLN A 24 16.89 1.53 22.63
C GLN A 24 15.39 1.84 22.54
N PRO A 25 14.79 2.44 23.59
CA PRO A 25 13.34 2.73 23.59
C PRO A 25 12.93 3.91 22.72
N THR A 26 13.89 4.69 22.21
CA THR A 26 13.65 5.85 21.36
C THR A 26 13.94 5.51 19.90
N ALA A 27 13.19 6.12 18.99
CA ALA A 27 13.42 5.95 17.55
C ALA A 27 14.80 6.52 17.17
N THR A 28 15.53 5.80 16.32
CA THR A 28 16.82 6.23 15.79
C THR A 28 16.62 7.30 14.70
N TYR A 29 15.62 7.11 13.83
CA TYR A 29 15.28 8.04 12.76
C TYR A 29 13.77 8.27 12.68
N ILE A 30 13.39 9.40 12.08
CA ILE A 30 12.01 9.76 11.79
C ILE A 30 11.87 10.12 10.31
N LEU A 31 10.98 9.42 9.60
CA LEU A 31 10.65 9.70 8.21
C LEU A 31 9.30 10.42 8.12
N GLY A 32 9.14 11.26 7.13
CA GLY A 32 7.91 12.01 6.88
C GLY A 32 7.72 13.26 7.74
N LYS A 33 8.75 13.63 8.53
CA LYS A 33 8.81 14.88 9.29
C LYS A 33 10.24 15.40 9.32
N PRO A 34 10.46 16.72 9.30
CA PRO A 34 11.79 17.31 9.31
C PRO A 34 12.52 17.16 10.66
N SER A 35 11.78 16.88 11.76
CA SER A 35 12.35 16.64 13.08
C SER A 35 11.38 15.86 13.97
N GLU A 36 11.88 15.30 15.07
CA GLU A 36 11.06 14.58 16.06
C GLU A 36 10.03 15.49 16.76
N HIS A 37 10.30 16.79 16.88
CA HIS A 37 9.43 17.76 17.53
C HIS A 37 8.48 18.47 16.56
N ALA A 38 8.62 18.25 15.26
CA ALA A 38 7.72 18.83 14.27
C ALA A 38 6.29 18.33 14.50
N ARG A 39 5.43 19.24 14.97
CA ARG A 39 4.00 18.99 15.07
C ARG A 39 3.35 19.31 13.74
N ARG A 40 2.31 18.57 13.43
CA ARG A 40 1.48 18.85 12.28
C ARG A 40 0.80 20.20 12.46
N THR A 41 1.05 21.14 11.58
CA THR A 41 0.26 22.35 11.43
C THR A 41 -0.43 22.32 10.08
N HIS A 42 -1.71 22.59 10.02
CA HIS A 42 -2.48 22.62 8.78
C HIS A 42 -2.10 23.81 7.87
N ALA A 43 -1.24 24.69 8.36
CA ALA A 43 -0.90 25.96 7.72
C ALA A 43 0.47 25.95 6.99
N ASP A 44 1.30 24.94 7.22
CA ASP A 44 2.62 24.89 6.61
C ASP A 44 2.53 24.42 5.16
N ALA A 45 3.30 25.08 4.28
CA ALA A 45 3.47 24.63 2.92
C ALA A 45 3.98 23.17 2.92
N TRP A 46 3.27 22.30 2.19
CA TRP A 46 3.61 20.89 2.09
C TRP A 46 4.98 20.73 1.44
N SER A 47 5.91 20.11 2.12
CA SER A 47 7.07 19.54 1.44
C SER A 47 6.73 18.14 0.94
N GLU A 48 7.32 17.76 -0.18
CA GLU A 48 7.12 16.44 -0.81
C GLU A 48 7.42 15.28 0.14
N SER A 49 8.27 15.50 1.13
CA SER A 49 8.72 14.49 2.11
C SER A 49 7.86 14.40 3.37
N GLN A 50 6.79 15.19 3.51
CA GLN A 50 5.95 15.19 4.70
C GLN A 50 4.75 14.24 4.56
N THR A 51 4.50 13.43 5.60
CA THR A 51 3.35 12.53 5.69
C THR A 51 2.20 13.14 6.46
N GLU A 52 0.96 12.83 6.06
CA GLU A 52 -0.26 13.22 6.80
C GLU A 52 -0.72 12.13 7.74
N PHE A 53 -1.04 10.96 7.18
CA PHE A 53 -1.59 9.82 7.89
C PHE A 53 -0.89 8.55 7.41
N PRO A 54 0.36 8.31 7.85
CA PRO A 54 1.10 7.13 7.48
C PRO A 54 0.32 5.88 7.93
N GLY A 55 0.12 4.97 7.01
CA GLY A 55 -0.66 3.76 7.21
C GLY A 55 0.16 2.49 6.98
N ALA A 56 -0.19 1.73 5.95
CA ALA A 56 0.50 0.51 5.62
C ALA A 56 1.95 0.75 5.19
N LEU A 57 2.82 -0.18 5.54
CA LEU A 57 4.24 -0.20 5.21
C LEU A 57 4.59 -1.50 4.50
N ALA A 58 5.50 -1.42 3.53
CA ALA A 58 6.18 -2.58 2.96
C ALA A 58 7.67 -2.27 2.78
N VAL A 59 8.53 -3.20 3.16
CA VAL A 59 9.98 -3.08 3.03
C VAL A 59 10.44 -3.94 1.88
N GLU A 60 11.27 -3.39 1.04
CA GLU A 60 12.03 -4.11 0.02
C GLU A 60 13.50 -4.12 0.43
N HIS A 61 13.99 -5.28 0.77
CA HIS A 61 15.36 -5.43 1.27
C HIS A 61 16.40 -5.38 0.14
N SER A 62 16.06 -5.92 -1.03
CA SER A 62 16.98 -6.01 -2.16
C SER A 62 17.48 -4.66 -2.67
N ASN A 63 16.62 -3.64 -2.70
CA ASN A 63 16.96 -2.26 -3.09
C ASN A 63 16.89 -1.28 -1.92
N GLN A 64 16.69 -1.79 -0.70
CA GLN A 64 16.64 -1.01 0.54
C GLN A 64 15.67 0.17 0.46
N ARG A 65 14.41 -0.12 0.10
CA ARG A 65 13.34 0.85 -0.01
C ARG A 65 12.20 0.55 0.96
N LEU A 66 11.64 1.60 1.52
CA LEU A 66 10.41 1.56 2.29
C LEU A 66 9.28 2.18 1.47
N PHE A 67 8.23 1.43 1.24
CA PHE A 67 6.98 1.89 0.65
C PHE A 67 6.01 2.24 1.77
N LEU A 68 5.67 3.49 1.89
CA LEU A 68 4.77 4.04 2.90
C LEU A 68 3.48 4.53 2.25
N VAL A 69 2.35 3.98 2.65
CA VAL A 69 1.05 4.56 2.31
C VAL A 69 0.82 5.81 3.16
N ASP A 70 0.72 6.95 2.51
CA ASP A 70 0.26 8.19 3.14
C ASP A 70 -1.21 8.42 2.79
N ASN A 71 -2.08 8.11 3.74
CA ASN A 71 -3.51 8.27 3.56
C ASN A 71 -3.92 9.73 3.71
N THR A 72 -4.90 10.15 2.95
CA THR A 72 -5.59 11.42 3.23
C THR A 72 -6.87 11.15 4.02
N THR A 73 -7.06 11.82 5.14
CA THR A 73 -8.33 11.74 5.85
C THR A 73 -9.36 12.64 5.18
N GLY A 74 -10.39 12.03 4.67
CA GLY A 74 -11.41 12.64 3.82
C GLY A 74 -12.33 13.65 4.47
N GLN A 75 -12.02 14.21 5.62
CA GLN A 75 -12.91 15.19 6.25
C GLN A 75 -12.59 16.64 5.88
N SER A 76 -11.41 16.93 5.39
CA SER A 76 -10.99 18.32 5.17
C SER A 76 -11.10 18.81 3.74
N LEU A 77 -10.95 17.96 2.72
CA LEU A 77 -11.01 18.37 1.31
C LEU A 77 -11.57 17.24 0.42
N PRO A 78 -12.75 17.43 -0.19
CA PRO A 78 -13.30 16.50 -1.20
C PRO A 78 -12.32 16.33 -2.37
N GLY A 79 -12.20 15.09 -2.86
CA GLY A 79 -11.40 14.80 -4.06
C GLY A 79 -9.92 14.48 -3.81
N ARG A 80 -9.43 14.53 -2.58
CA ARG A 80 -8.06 14.10 -2.27
C ARG A 80 -7.89 12.59 -2.34
N GLY A 81 -6.83 12.16 -3.00
CA GLY A 81 -6.33 10.79 -3.05
C GLY A 81 -5.19 10.57 -2.06
N SER A 82 -4.92 9.33 -1.74
CA SER A 82 -3.72 8.91 -1.02
C SER A 82 -2.53 8.82 -1.99
N GLN A 83 -1.35 8.55 -1.46
CA GLN A 83 -0.14 8.33 -2.23
C GLN A 83 0.71 7.23 -1.59
N ILE A 84 1.65 6.69 -2.33
CA ILE A 84 2.68 5.82 -1.80
C ILE A 84 4.01 6.57 -1.89
N MET A 85 4.61 6.86 -0.74
CA MET A 85 5.90 7.50 -0.63
C MET A 85 6.99 6.44 -0.54
N VAL A 86 8.05 6.58 -1.31
CA VAL A 86 9.17 5.63 -1.34
C VAL A 86 10.39 6.30 -0.73
N PHE A 87 10.91 5.73 0.35
CA PHE A 87 12.09 6.21 1.05
C PHE A 87 13.27 5.26 0.84
N ASP A 88 14.47 5.84 0.76
CA ASP A 88 15.73 5.11 0.91
C ASP A 88 15.93 4.73 2.38
N ILE A 89 16.12 3.45 2.63
CA ILE A 89 16.38 2.95 3.97
C ILE A 89 17.76 2.29 4.09
N HIS A 90 18.67 2.61 3.15
CA HIS A 90 20.05 2.14 3.25
C HIS A 90 20.68 2.65 4.56
N PRO A 91 21.35 1.80 5.35
CA PRO A 91 21.88 2.19 6.65
C PRO A 91 22.76 3.44 6.64
N ASP A 92 23.53 3.66 5.56
CA ASP A 92 24.43 4.79 5.44
C ASP A 92 23.74 6.07 4.91
N ARG A 93 22.47 6.01 4.53
CA ARG A 93 21.74 7.14 3.90
C ARG A 93 20.45 7.50 4.62
N ILE A 94 19.89 6.58 5.42
CA ILE A 94 18.69 6.86 6.20
C ILE A 94 18.97 7.96 7.23
N ALA A 95 18.09 8.96 7.28
CA ALA A 95 18.21 10.09 8.21
C ALA A 95 16.84 10.60 8.61
N THR A 96 16.77 11.26 9.77
CA THR A 96 15.56 12.00 10.15
C THR A 96 15.30 13.14 9.15
N GLY A 97 14.07 13.19 8.63
CA GLY A 97 13.68 14.16 7.62
C GLY A 97 14.16 13.83 6.21
N ALA A 98 14.61 12.58 5.96
CA ALA A 98 15.03 12.14 4.63
C ALA A 98 13.99 12.45 3.54
N ASP A 99 14.46 12.85 2.39
CA ASP A 99 13.62 13.12 1.23
C ASP A 99 13.02 11.84 0.65
N VAL A 100 11.85 11.99 0.03
CA VAL A 100 11.18 10.93 -0.71
C VAL A 100 11.90 10.71 -2.03
N LEU A 101 12.22 9.45 -2.34
CA LEU A 101 12.79 9.08 -3.63
C LEU A 101 11.77 9.17 -4.76
N PHE A 102 10.57 8.62 -4.52
CA PHE A 102 9.50 8.53 -5.53
C PHE A 102 8.13 8.67 -4.87
N ILE A 103 7.16 9.16 -5.64
CA ILE A 103 5.73 9.16 -5.32
C ILE A 103 5.00 8.29 -6.33
N LEU A 104 4.27 7.28 -5.84
CA LEU A 104 3.41 6.42 -6.65
C LEU A 104 1.94 6.68 -6.33
N GLY A 105 1.06 6.43 -7.30
CA GLY A 105 -0.38 6.62 -7.13
C GLY A 105 -0.85 8.06 -7.18
N GLN A 106 0.04 8.98 -7.54
CA GLN A 106 -0.24 10.37 -7.93
C GLN A 106 0.64 10.73 -9.12
N PRO A 107 0.21 11.63 -10.02
CA PRO A 107 0.99 11.98 -11.21
C PRO A 107 2.28 12.73 -10.88
N ASP A 108 2.31 13.40 -9.74
CA ASP A 108 3.47 14.15 -9.23
C ASP A 108 3.37 14.27 -7.70
N ALA A 109 4.39 14.85 -7.08
CA ALA A 109 4.47 15.01 -5.63
C ALA A 109 3.50 16.05 -5.04
N ASN A 110 3.02 16.97 -5.84
CA ASN A 110 2.13 18.06 -5.41
C ASN A 110 0.65 17.73 -5.62
N THR A 111 0.37 16.76 -6.48
CA THR A 111 -1.00 16.31 -6.76
C THR A 111 -1.44 15.31 -5.70
N LYS A 112 -2.59 15.54 -5.08
CA LYS A 112 -3.23 14.61 -4.13
C LYS A 112 -4.71 14.48 -4.49
N THR A 113 -5.00 14.01 -5.70
CA THR A 113 -6.37 13.84 -6.19
C THR A 113 -6.74 12.37 -6.29
N SER A 114 -7.97 12.03 -5.94
CA SER A 114 -8.52 10.71 -6.24
C SER A 114 -8.76 10.59 -7.74
N GLY A 115 -8.40 9.45 -8.31
CA GLY A 115 -8.59 9.21 -9.74
C GLY A 115 -8.67 7.72 -10.07
N LEU A 116 -8.96 7.42 -11.32
CA LEU A 116 -9.07 6.06 -11.86
C LEU A 116 -7.92 5.68 -12.80
N ALA A 117 -7.17 6.66 -13.30
CA ALA A 117 -6.05 6.37 -14.18
C ALA A 117 -5.04 5.40 -13.54
N ALA A 118 -4.22 4.76 -14.36
CA ALA A 118 -3.25 3.76 -13.90
C ALA A 118 -2.19 4.33 -12.94
N ASN A 119 -1.99 5.64 -12.91
CA ASN A 119 -1.09 6.35 -12.00
C ASN A 119 -1.83 7.09 -10.86
N HIS A 120 -3.10 6.79 -10.61
CA HIS A 120 -3.87 7.37 -9.52
C HIS A 120 -4.35 6.29 -8.55
N VAL A 121 -4.36 6.62 -7.27
CA VAL A 121 -5.00 5.82 -6.22
C VAL A 121 -6.03 6.67 -5.48
N GLY A 122 -7.03 6.01 -4.95
CA GLY A 122 -8.04 6.63 -4.10
C GLY A 122 -7.64 6.61 -2.63
N ARG A 123 -8.40 5.89 -1.81
CA ARG A 123 -8.23 5.81 -0.35
C ARG A 123 -8.29 4.36 0.12
N ARG A 124 -7.91 4.14 1.39
CA ARG A 124 -7.91 2.83 2.04
C ARG A 124 -6.93 1.88 1.35
N LEU A 125 -5.67 2.29 1.33
CA LEU A 125 -4.61 1.54 0.67
C LEU A 125 -3.95 0.55 1.61
N GLY A 126 -3.63 -0.64 1.08
CA GLY A 126 -2.67 -1.58 1.63
C GLY A 126 -1.56 -1.80 0.61
N VAL A 127 -0.41 -2.28 1.06
CA VAL A 127 0.74 -2.55 0.20
C VAL A 127 1.37 -3.89 0.54
N ALA A 128 1.90 -4.57 -0.48
CA ALA A 128 2.74 -5.74 -0.34
C ALA A 128 3.79 -5.76 -1.45
N VAL A 129 5.00 -6.23 -1.15
CA VAL A 129 6.13 -6.28 -2.09
C VAL A 129 6.42 -7.72 -2.49
N ASP A 130 6.65 -7.91 -3.77
CA ASP A 130 7.29 -9.08 -4.35
C ASP A 130 8.69 -8.68 -4.80
N GLU A 131 9.67 -8.92 -3.93
CA GLU A 131 11.05 -8.51 -4.18
C GLU A 131 11.68 -9.26 -5.36
N ALA A 132 11.38 -10.55 -5.49
CA ALA A 132 11.97 -11.39 -6.52
C ALA A 132 11.62 -10.93 -7.94
N ASN A 133 10.38 -10.45 -8.13
CA ASN A 133 9.88 -10.00 -9.42
C ASN A 133 9.74 -8.47 -9.50
N GLN A 134 10.28 -7.75 -8.53
CA GLN A 134 10.30 -6.28 -8.47
C GLN A 134 8.90 -5.68 -8.69
N ARG A 135 7.92 -6.14 -7.89
CA ARG A 135 6.53 -5.68 -7.98
C ARG A 135 6.03 -5.15 -6.64
N LEU A 136 5.27 -4.07 -6.71
CA LEU A 136 4.50 -3.55 -5.59
C LEU A 136 3.02 -3.76 -5.89
N PHE A 137 2.32 -4.47 -5.01
CA PHE A 137 0.88 -4.59 -4.99
C PHE A 137 0.30 -3.48 -4.11
N VAL A 138 -0.70 -2.77 -4.62
CA VAL A 138 -1.38 -1.68 -3.90
C VAL A 138 -2.88 -1.90 -3.97
N SER A 139 -3.53 -2.16 -2.84
CA SER A 139 -5.00 -2.14 -2.82
C SER A 139 -5.50 -0.70 -2.91
N ASP A 140 -6.49 -0.48 -3.75
CA ASP A 140 -7.16 0.80 -3.93
C ASP A 140 -8.64 0.63 -3.56
N GLY A 141 -8.90 0.62 -2.25
CA GLY A 141 -10.18 0.21 -1.69
C GLY A 141 -11.35 1.07 -2.12
N SER A 142 -11.15 2.35 -2.36
CA SER A 142 -12.21 3.24 -2.84
C SER A 142 -12.58 3.01 -4.30
N ASN A 143 -11.70 2.39 -5.06
CA ASN A 143 -11.90 2.07 -6.48
C ASN A 143 -12.07 0.56 -6.72
N ASN A 144 -12.23 -0.24 -5.66
CA ASN A 144 -12.54 -1.67 -5.72
C ASN A 144 -11.54 -2.48 -6.57
N ARG A 145 -10.23 -2.19 -6.43
CA ARG A 145 -9.17 -2.80 -7.25
C ARG A 145 -7.86 -2.98 -6.49
N VAL A 146 -6.98 -3.78 -7.06
CA VAL A 146 -5.55 -3.84 -6.69
C VAL A 146 -4.74 -3.45 -7.91
N LEU A 147 -3.83 -2.50 -7.74
CA LEU A 147 -2.87 -2.07 -8.75
C LEU A 147 -1.53 -2.77 -8.54
N VAL A 148 -0.85 -3.11 -9.64
CA VAL A 148 0.49 -3.72 -9.62
C VAL A 148 1.46 -2.79 -10.32
N PHE A 149 2.47 -2.32 -9.60
CA PHE A 149 3.53 -1.46 -10.14
C PHE A 149 4.81 -2.28 -10.37
N ASN A 150 5.49 -2.03 -11.47
CA ASN A 150 6.84 -2.55 -11.68
C ASN A 150 7.82 -1.60 -10.99
N ILE A 151 8.44 -2.08 -9.91
CA ILE A 151 9.34 -1.27 -9.08
C ILE A 151 10.83 -1.56 -9.35
N ALA A 152 11.16 -2.19 -10.47
CA ALA A 152 12.55 -2.38 -10.86
C ALA A 152 13.32 -1.04 -10.86
N PRO A 153 14.60 -1.01 -10.44
CA PRO A 153 15.35 0.24 -10.27
C PRO A 153 15.41 1.11 -11.53
N ASP A 154 15.38 0.51 -12.72
CA ASP A 154 15.36 1.19 -14.00
C ASP A 154 13.96 1.60 -14.49
N ARG A 155 12.92 1.30 -13.71
CA ARG A 155 11.51 1.53 -14.08
C ARG A 155 10.77 2.44 -13.10
N ILE A 156 11.10 2.35 -11.82
CA ILE A 156 10.40 3.13 -10.79
C ILE A 156 10.63 4.63 -10.99
N ALA A 157 9.55 5.39 -11.00
CA ALA A 157 9.57 6.85 -11.14
C ALA A 157 8.33 7.47 -10.51
N THR A 158 8.45 8.72 -10.07
CA THR A 158 7.28 9.49 -9.62
C THR A 158 6.26 9.61 -10.76
N GLY A 159 4.99 9.36 -10.45
CA GLY A 159 3.90 9.45 -11.41
C GLY A 159 3.77 8.26 -12.37
N MET A 160 4.57 7.21 -12.19
CA MET A 160 4.50 6.02 -13.04
C MET A 160 3.12 5.36 -13.01
N ALA A 161 2.75 4.75 -14.13
CA ALA A 161 1.53 3.98 -14.23
C ALA A 161 1.71 2.56 -13.67
N ALA A 162 0.66 2.02 -13.05
CA ALA A 162 0.57 0.60 -12.76
C ALA A 162 0.54 -0.22 -14.06
N SER A 163 1.12 -1.39 -14.05
CA SER A 163 1.19 -2.31 -15.20
C SER A 163 0.01 -3.27 -15.29
N THR A 164 -0.66 -3.52 -14.17
CA THR A 164 -1.73 -4.52 -14.06
C THR A 164 -2.77 -4.06 -13.05
N VAL A 165 -4.03 -4.39 -13.28
CA VAL A 165 -5.14 -4.15 -12.35
C VAL A 165 -5.91 -5.45 -12.10
N LEU A 166 -6.23 -5.73 -10.82
CA LEU A 166 -7.08 -6.83 -10.39
C LEU A 166 -8.39 -6.26 -9.83
N GLY A 167 -9.48 -7.00 -9.97
CA GLY A 167 -10.80 -6.58 -9.49
C GLY A 167 -11.58 -5.73 -10.49
N GLN A 168 -10.92 -5.21 -11.52
CA GLN A 168 -11.53 -4.41 -12.59
C GLN A 168 -11.00 -4.86 -13.95
N GLU A 169 -11.81 -4.67 -14.99
CA GLU A 169 -11.49 -5.04 -16.38
C GLU A 169 -10.39 -4.14 -16.98
N ASP A 170 -10.33 -2.90 -16.50
CA ASP A 170 -9.37 -1.89 -16.94
C ASP A 170 -9.06 -0.90 -15.80
N PHE A 171 -8.19 0.08 -16.08
CA PHE A 171 -7.80 1.10 -15.11
C PHE A 171 -8.84 2.19 -14.87
N THR A 172 -9.91 2.25 -15.66
CA THR A 172 -10.94 3.30 -15.60
C THR A 172 -12.24 2.83 -14.96
N SER A 173 -12.39 1.52 -14.76
CA SER A 173 -13.51 0.90 -14.07
C SER A 173 -13.31 0.88 -12.54
N ARG A 174 -14.41 0.92 -11.78
CA ARG A 174 -14.41 0.89 -10.31
C ARG A 174 -15.62 0.22 -9.68
N GLU A 175 -16.45 -0.46 -10.43
CA GLU A 175 -17.68 -1.04 -9.90
C GLU A 175 -17.37 -2.16 -8.89
N PRO A 176 -17.95 -2.11 -7.66
CA PRO A 176 -17.80 -3.21 -6.72
C PRO A 176 -18.47 -4.46 -7.28
N GLY A 177 -18.05 -5.62 -6.83
CA GLY A 177 -18.69 -6.86 -7.25
C GLY A 177 -18.35 -8.02 -6.35
N LEU A 178 -19.15 -9.08 -6.51
CA LEU A 178 -19.02 -10.33 -5.79
C LEU A 178 -18.88 -11.46 -6.80
N SER A 179 -17.63 -11.77 -7.16
CA SER A 179 -17.30 -12.87 -8.06
C SER A 179 -15.83 -13.27 -7.91
N ILE A 180 -15.41 -14.27 -8.65
CA ILE A 180 -14.03 -14.72 -8.75
C ILE A 180 -13.05 -13.64 -9.28
N ARG A 181 -13.55 -12.58 -9.95
CA ARG A 181 -12.73 -11.52 -10.58
C ARG A 181 -12.97 -10.13 -10.02
N ARG A 182 -14.04 -9.93 -9.23
CA ARG A 182 -14.41 -8.63 -8.68
C ARG A 182 -14.33 -8.63 -7.17
N MET A 183 -14.11 -7.47 -6.61
CA MET A 183 -14.01 -7.26 -5.18
C MET A 183 -14.75 -5.98 -4.75
N SER A 184 -14.96 -5.83 -3.47
CA SER A 184 -15.58 -4.65 -2.87
C SER A 184 -14.74 -4.14 -1.71
N ARG A 185 -14.24 -2.91 -1.81
CA ARG A 185 -13.42 -2.25 -0.80
C ARG A 185 -12.25 -3.09 -0.31
N PRO A 186 -11.35 -3.56 -1.20
CA PRO A 186 -10.17 -4.30 -0.79
C PRO A 186 -9.33 -3.45 0.18
N GLY A 187 -8.69 -4.12 1.13
CA GLY A 187 -7.91 -3.46 2.19
C GLY A 187 -6.49 -4.01 2.27
N SER A 188 -6.17 -4.75 3.34
CA SER A 188 -4.84 -5.29 3.56
C SER A 188 -4.43 -6.30 2.50
N LEU A 189 -3.14 -6.33 2.21
CA LEU A 189 -2.50 -7.26 1.29
C LEU A 189 -1.43 -8.06 2.01
N ALA A 190 -1.23 -9.30 1.59
CA ALA A 190 -0.06 -10.09 1.93
C ALA A 190 0.42 -10.87 0.70
N PHE A 191 1.72 -10.94 0.51
CA PHE A 191 2.33 -11.72 -0.56
C PHE A 191 3.16 -12.86 0.03
N SER A 192 2.96 -14.08 -0.48
CA SER A 192 3.77 -15.25 -0.14
C SER A 192 4.79 -15.48 -1.27
N PRO A 193 6.08 -15.21 -1.05
CA PRO A 193 7.09 -15.41 -2.08
C PRO A 193 7.35 -16.91 -2.35
N LYS A 194 7.07 -17.78 -1.39
CA LYS A 194 7.25 -19.23 -1.53
C LYS A 194 6.30 -19.84 -2.55
N ASP A 195 5.05 -19.41 -2.52
CA ASP A 195 3.97 -19.99 -3.32
C ASP A 195 3.50 -19.03 -4.44
N GLU A 196 4.13 -17.87 -4.55
CA GLU A 196 3.78 -16.79 -5.48
C GLU A 196 2.29 -16.44 -5.41
N ARG A 197 1.74 -16.32 -4.18
CA ARG A 197 0.33 -16.02 -3.94
C ARG A 197 0.15 -14.64 -3.33
N LEU A 198 -0.81 -13.91 -3.88
CA LEU A 198 -1.28 -12.64 -3.32
C LEU A 198 -2.61 -12.86 -2.61
N PHE A 199 -2.65 -12.51 -1.35
CA PHE A 199 -3.84 -12.50 -0.50
C PHE A 199 -4.38 -11.09 -0.42
N VAL A 200 -5.68 -10.93 -0.72
CA VAL A 200 -6.37 -9.63 -0.74
C VAL A 200 -7.56 -9.70 0.19
N SER A 201 -7.56 -8.91 1.26
CA SER A 201 -8.77 -8.76 2.08
C SER A 201 -9.85 -8.00 1.28
N ASP A 202 -10.93 -8.68 0.94
CA ASP A 202 -12.09 -8.14 0.23
C ASP A 202 -13.16 -7.75 1.27
N ASN A 203 -12.89 -6.64 1.96
CA ASN A 203 -13.60 -6.23 3.18
C ASN A 203 -15.10 -6.04 2.97
N GLY A 204 -15.51 -5.53 1.80
CA GLY A 204 -16.92 -5.34 1.49
C GLY A 204 -17.69 -6.64 1.28
N ASN A 205 -16.97 -7.74 1.05
CA ASN A 205 -17.52 -9.06 0.81
C ASN A 205 -17.18 -10.07 1.93
N ASN A 206 -16.60 -9.63 3.05
CA ASN A 206 -16.26 -10.45 4.21
C ASN A 206 -15.48 -11.72 3.83
N ARG A 207 -14.42 -11.56 3.00
CA ARG A 207 -13.60 -12.66 2.51
C ARG A 207 -12.16 -12.24 2.23
N VAL A 208 -11.28 -13.22 2.05
CA VAL A 208 -9.96 -13.01 1.46
C VAL A 208 -9.93 -13.72 0.11
N LEU A 209 -9.59 -13.00 -0.94
CA LEU A 209 -9.30 -13.56 -2.26
C LEU A 209 -7.83 -13.92 -2.36
N VAL A 210 -7.53 -15.06 -2.97
CA VAL A 210 -6.16 -15.52 -3.21
C VAL A 210 -5.94 -15.56 -4.72
N PHE A 211 -4.90 -14.88 -5.18
CA PHE A 211 -4.52 -14.84 -6.59
C PHE A 211 -3.20 -15.59 -6.80
N ASP A 212 -3.12 -16.36 -7.87
CA ASP A 212 -1.85 -16.79 -8.41
C ASP A 212 -1.12 -15.57 -8.97
N ALA A 213 -0.06 -15.19 -8.31
CA ALA A 213 0.71 -13.99 -8.63
C ALA A 213 2.01 -14.29 -9.37
N ALA A 214 2.19 -15.49 -9.92
CA ALA A 214 3.34 -15.79 -10.75
C ALA A 214 3.41 -14.81 -11.94
N PRO A 215 4.60 -14.31 -12.30
CA PRO A 215 4.78 -13.25 -13.30
C PRO A 215 4.23 -13.59 -14.68
N ASP A 216 4.27 -14.85 -15.04
CA ASP A 216 3.77 -15.37 -16.31
C ASP A 216 2.25 -15.62 -16.33
N ARG A 217 1.59 -15.63 -15.16
CA ARG A 217 0.16 -15.92 -14.98
C ARG A 217 -0.69 -14.71 -14.59
N LEU A 218 -0.13 -13.82 -13.76
CA LEU A 218 -0.89 -12.64 -13.32
C LEU A 218 -1.09 -11.64 -14.46
N ARG A 219 -2.34 -11.31 -14.75
CA ARG A 219 -2.75 -10.38 -15.81
C ARG A 219 -3.86 -9.46 -15.28
N THR A 220 -4.11 -8.38 -16.01
CA THR A 220 -5.28 -7.54 -15.75
C THR A 220 -6.55 -8.39 -15.74
N PHE A 221 -7.38 -8.17 -14.72
CA PHE A 221 -8.62 -8.89 -14.49
C PHE A 221 -8.46 -10.40 -14.29
N SER A 222 -7.29 -10.85 -13.76
CA SER A 222 -7.12 -12.25 -13.37
C SER A 222 -8.18 -12.70 -12.39
N ALA A 223 -8.58 -13.97 -12.50
CA ALA A 223 -9.45 -14.61 -11.52
C ALA A 223 -8.65 -14.94 -10.25
N ALA A 224 -9.29 -14.84 -9.09
CA ALA A 224 -8.79 -15.45 -7.87
C ALA A 224 -8.80 -16.98 -8.02
N THR A 225 -7.83 -17.65 -7.42
CA THR A 225 -7.73 -19.12 -7.42
C THR A 225 -8.45 -19.74 -6.24
N ASP A 226 -8.51 -19.01 -5.13
CA ASP A 226 -9.12 -19.49 -3.89
C ASP A 226 -9.83 -18.34 -3.16
N VAL A 227 -10.75 -18.71 -2.28
CA VAL A 227 -11.45 -17.80 -1.37
C VAL A 227 -11.38 -18.34 0.06
N MET A 228 -11.13 -17.45 1.02
CA MET A 228 -11.12 -17.76 2.45
C MET A 228 -12.19 -16.92 3.15
N GLY A 229 -12.81 -17.49 4.19
CA GLY A 229 -13.85 -16.80 4.97
C GLY A 229 -15.25 -16.94 4.39
N GLN A 230 -15.40 -17.47 3.18
CA GLN A 230 -16.69 -17.80 2.54
C GLN A 230 -16.62 -19.18 1.90
N PRO A 231 -17.77 -19.86 1.72
CA PRO A 231 -17.81 -21.20 1.12
C PRO A 231 -17.50 -21.20 -0.39
N ASP A 232 -17.73 -20.07 -1.06
CA ASP A 232 -17.58 -19.87 -2.50
C ASP A 232 -17.33 -18.41 -2.83
N PHE A 233 -17.18 -18.09 -4.13
CA PHE A 233 -16.90 -16.74 -4.62
C PHE A 233 -18.14 -15.83 -4.71
N GLU A 234 -19.35 -16.37 -4.58
CA GLU A 234 -20.61 -15.66 -4.71
C GLU A 234 -21.28 -15.35 -3.36
N THR A 235 -20.68 -15.82 -2.25
CA THR A 235 -21.17 -15.56 -0.89
C THR A 235 -20.39 -14.43 -0.23
N ALA A 236 -21.11 -13.51 0.47
CA ALA A 236 -20.53 -12.36 1.17
C ALA A 236 -21.15 -12.15 2.58
N SER A 237 -21.94 -13.07 3.07
CA SER A 237 -22.59 -12.94 4.38
C SER A 237 -21.56 -12.91 5.52
N PRO A 238 -21.67 -11.99 6.49
CA PRO A 238 -20.85 -12.05 7.69
C PRO A 238 -21.04 -13.41 8.40
N ARG A 239 -19.94 -14.02 8.80
CA ARG A 239 -19.93 -15.34 9.46
C ARG A 239 -19.07 -15.30 10.69
N THR A 240 -19.55 -15.92 11.76
CA THR A 240 -18.85 -16.04 13.05
C THR A 240 -18.36 -17.47 13.32
N ASP A 241 -18.56 -18.39 12.38
CA ASP A 241 -18.05 -19.76 12.48
C ASP A 241 -16.58 -19.85 12.04
N MET A 242 -15.96 -21.01 12.25
CA MET A 242 -14.54 -21.22 11.92
C MET A 242 -14.19 -21.10 10.43
N ARG A 243 -15.15 -20.88 9.56
CA ARG A 243 -14.98 -20.74 8.09
C ARG A 243 -15.22 -19.33 7.60
N GLY A 244 -15.57 -18.39 8.48
CA GLY A 244 -15.95 -17.05 8.08
C GLY A 244 -15.26 -15.96 8.89
N PHE A 245 -15.40 -14.73 8.39
CA PHE A 245 -15.00 -13.51 9.06
C PHE A 245 -16.25 -12.71 9.43
N ALA A 246 -16.26 -12.15 10.63
CA ALA A 246 -17.33 -11.28 11.13
C ALA A 246 -17.01 -9.80 10.85
#